data_5cf7465a519afcfde5eb82308f68d35c
#
_entry.id   5cf7465a519afcfde5eb82308f68d35c
#
_cell.length_a   1.000
_cell.length_b   1.000
_cell.length_c   1.000
_cell.angle_alpha   90.00
_cell.angle_beta   90.00
_cell.angle_gamma   90.00
#
_symmetry.space_group_name_H-M   'P 1'
#
loop_
_entity.id
_entity.type
_entity.pdbx_description
1 polymer ?
#
loop_
_entity_poly.entity_id
_entity_poly.type
_entity_poly.pdbx_seq_one_letter_code
_entity_poly.pdbx_strand_id
1 'polypeptide(L)'
;MKISRLVPALALIVLSSALVKNAKAADEIPAVGTMAPDFTLSSQEGKTVSLHDFKGQWVVLYFYPKDMTQGCTIEAHNFQRDLPQYDAKKAAILGVSVDTVDSHVQFCTKESLTFKLLADPDKKVVTKYGSTQTFGTTVVAARNTFLVDPKGVIRKVYTKVNPNPHSTEVLAALDELKKGSGE
;
A
#
# COMPACT_ATOMS: atom_id res chain seq x y z
N MET A 1 63.68 -25.12 -48.01
CA MET A 1 62.34 -24.67 -48.33
C MET A 1 61.39 -25.12 -47.18
N LYS A 2 61.13 -24.26 -46.18
CA LYS A 2 60.28 -24.59 -45.00
C LYS A 2 59.06 -23.70 -45.08
N ILE A 3 57.91 -24.32 -45.29
CA ILE A 3 56.63 -23.66 -45.35
C ILE A 3 56.09 -23.61 -43.90
N SER A 4 56.01 -22.42 -43.34
CA SER A 4 55.43 -22.17 -42.04
C SER A 4 53.85 -22.01 -42.20
N ARG A 5 53.07 -22.88 -41.55
CA ARG A 5 51.64 -22.81 -41.53
C ARG A 5 51.18 -21.92 -40.38
N LEU A 6 50.60 -20.80 -40.71
CA LEU A 6 49.88 -19.93 -39.76
C LEU A 6 48.55 -20.59 -39.41
N VAL A 7 48.30 -20.79 -38.12
CA VAL A 7 47.00 -21.20 -37.58
C VAL A 7 46.27 -19.94 -37.10
N PRO A 8 45.06 -19.63 -37.57
CA PRO A 8 44.31 -18.51 -37.03
C PRO A 8 43.64 -18.92 -35.71
N ALA A 9 43.91 -18.16 -34.65
CA ALA A 9 43.26 -18.27 -33.37
C ALA A 9 41.81 -17.79 -33.48
N LEU A 10 40.85 -18.72 -33.32
CA LEU A 10 39.41 -18.43 -33.27
C LEU A 10 39.10 -17.88 -31.90
N ALA A 11 38.87 -16.57 -31.80
CA ALA A 11 38.38 -15.92 -30.57
C ALA A 11 36.94 -16.28 -30.30
N LEU A 12 36.68 -17.10 -29.32
CA LEU A 12 35.35 -17.46 -28.83
C LEU A 12 34.80 -16.29 -28.00
N ILE A 13 33.96 -15.47 -28.60
CA ILE A 13 33.21 -14.45 -27.86
C ILE A 13 32.07 -15.16 -27.11
N VAL A 14 32.28 -15.36 -25.81
CA VAL A 14 31.22 -15.82 -24.90
C VAL A 14 30.29 -14.65 -24.62
N LEU A 15 29.18 -14.61 -25.35
CA LEU A 15 28.08 -13.68 -25.08
C LEU A 15 27.35 -14.15 -23.83
N SER A 16 27.75 -13.62 -22.67
CA SER A 16 27.05 -13.83 -21.40
C SER A 16 25.74 -13.05 -21.45
N SER A 17 24.68 -13.73 -21.88
CA SER A 17 23.31 -13.23 -21.74
C SER A 17 22.95 -13.21 -20.24
N ALA A 18 23.09 -12.02 -19.61
CA ALA A 18 22.49 -11.76 -18.31
C ALA A 18 20.98 -11.90 -18.44
N LEU A 19 20.45 -13.06 -18.05
CA LEU A 19 19.03 -13.27 -17.85
C LEU A 19 18.59 -12.36 -16.70
N VAL A 20 18.11 -11.17 -17.02
CA VAL A 20 17.38 -10.35 -16.06
C VAL A 20 16.14 -11.15 -15.70
N LYS A 21 16.22 -11.87 -14.60
CA LYS A 21 15.03 -12.47 -13.97
C LYS A 21 14.13 -11.31 -13.57
N ASN A 22 13.14 -11.01 -14.39
CA ASN A 22 11.98 -10.23 -14.00
C ASN A 22 11.23 -11.07 -12.96
N ALA A 23 11.74 -11.11 -11.73
CA ALA A 23 11.05 -11.70 -10.61
C ALA A 23 9.78 -10.85 -10.42
N LYS A 24 8.65 -11.49 -10.56
CA LYS A 24 7.31 -11.01 -10.24
C LYS A 24 7.34 -10.48 -8.80
N ALA A 25 7.55 -9.17 -8.66
CA ALA A 25 7.55 -8.47 -7.38
C ALA A 25 6.09 -8.23 -6.93
N ALA A 26 5.32 -9.32 -6.83
CA ALA A 26 3.93 -9.28 -6.42
C ALA A 26 3.80 -10.21 -5.22
N ASP A 27 4.03 -9.75 -4.03
CA ASP A 27 3.70 -10.34 -2.72
C ASP A 27 4.67 -9.86 -1.63
N GLU A 28 5.63 -8.98 -1.98
CA GLU A 28 6.56 -8.41 -1.00
C GLU A 28 6.03 -7.06 -0.51
N ILE A 29 6.06 -6.87 0.81
CA ILE A 29 5.67 -5.61 1.45
C ILE A 29 6.66 -4.53 1.02
N PRO A 30 6.22 -3.42 0.40
CA PRO A 30 7.09 -2.33 0.00
C PRO A 30 7.88 -1.77 1.18
N ALA A 31 9.20 -1.61 0.99
CA ALA A 31 10.09 -1.21 2.07
C ALA A 31 9.98 0.29 2.43
N VAL A 32 10.25 0.63 3.69
CA VAL A 32 10.44 2.01 4.12
C VAL A 32 11.57 2.67 3.32
N GLY A 33 11.35 3.91 2.88
CA GLY A 33 12.29 4.68 2.05
C GLY A 33 12.08 4.50 0.54
N THR A 34 11.20 3.60 0.11
CA THR A 34 10.86 3.43 -1.31
C THR A 34 9.62 4.22 -1.69
N MET A 35 9.44 4.50 -2.98
CA MET A 35 8.21 5.07 -3.49
C MET A 35 7.05 4.10 -3.27
N ALA A 36 5.94 4.60 -2.72
CA ALA A 36 4.72 3.83 -2.59
C ALA A 36 4.20 3.43 -3.99
N PRO A 37 3.88 2.15 -4.22
CA PRO A 37 3.33 1.70 -5.49
C PRO A 37 2.03 2.45 -5.82
N ASP A 38 2.00 3.20 -6.91
CA ASP A 38 0.80 3.93 -7.31
C ASP A 38 -0.34 2.98 -7.68
N PHE A 39 -1.57 3.44 -7.45
CA PHE A 39 -2.79 2.71 -7.75
C PHE A 39 -3.92 3.66 -8.13
N THR A 40 -4.96 3.09 -8.71
CA THR A 40 -6.22 3.77 -9.01
C THR A 40 -7.37 2.82 -8.69
N LEU A 41 -8.24 3.20 -7.75
CA LEU A 41 -9.39 2.42 -7.28
C LEU A 41 -10.64 3.28 -7.21
N SER A 42 -11.82 2.65 -7.17
CA SER A 42 -13.09 3.33 -6.96
C SER A 42 -13.38 3.48 -5.47
N SER A 43 -13.82 4.66 -5.06
CA SER A 43 -14.26 4.93 -3.68
C SER A 43 -15.75 4.60 -3.49
N GLN A 44 -16.21 4.59 -2.23
CA GLN A 44 -17.64 4.51 -1.88
C GLN A 44 -18.50 5.65 -2.48
N GLU A 45 -17.86 6.74 -2.91
CA GLU A 45 -18.56 7.85 -3.59
C GLU A 45 -18.77 7.58 -5.08
N GLY A 46 -18.35 6.40 -5.59
CA GLY A 46 -18.37 6.08 -7.01
C GLY A 46 -17.32 6.85 -7.83
N LYS A 47 -16.38 7.52 -7.17
CA LYS A 47 -15.32 8.29 -7.82
C LYS A 47 -14.02 7.49 -7.86
N THR A 48 -13.27 7.68 -8.93
CA THR A 48 -11.91 7.16 -9.06
C THR A 48 -10.96 7.96 -8.17
N VAL A 49 -10.11 7.25 -7.42
CA VAL A 49 -9.11 7.80 -6.51
C VAL A 49 -7.77 7.14 -6.80
N SER A 50 -6.74 7.94 -7.00
CA SER A 50 -5.37 7.48 -7.20
C SER A 50 -4.47 7.97 -6.07
N LEU A 51 -3.42 7.21 -5.74
CA LEU A 51 -2.48 7.64 -4.70
C LEU A 51 -1.80 8.98 -5.06
N HIS A 52 -1.50 9.19 -6.33
CA HIS A 52 -0.87 10.43 -6.79
C HIS A 52 -1.75 11.69 -6.66
N ASP A 53 -3.07 11.55 -6.43
CA ASP A 53 -3.98 12.67 -6.17
C ASP A 53 -3.67 13.36 -4.82
N PHE A 54 -2.94 12.65 -3.94
CA PHE A 54 -2.56 13.11 -2.60
C PHE A 54 -1.14 13.67 -2.50
N LYS A 55 -0.50 14.00 -3.63
CA LYS A 55 0.80 14.68 -3.61
C LYS A 55 0.74 15.97 -2.80
N GLY A 56 1.73 16.17 -1.94
CA GLY A 56 1.78 17.31 -1.02
C GLY A 56 1.05 17.08 0.31
N GLN A 57 0.46 15.89 0.52
CA GLN A 57 -0.19 15.49 1.76
C GLN A 57 0.42 14.19 2.28
N TRP A 58 0.34 13.96 3.57
CA TRP A 58 0.56 12.64 4.14
C TRP A 58 -0.62 11.73 3.82
N VAL A 59 -0.35 10.45 3.63
CA VAL A 59 -1.39 9.44 3.42
C VAL A 59 -1.22 8.31 4.43
N VAL A 60 -2.30 8.00 5.13
CA VAL A 60 -2.46 6.79 5.93
C VAL A 60 -3.21 5.80 5.06
N LEU A 61 -2.48 4.93 4.38
CA LEU A 61 -3.03 3.87 3.54
C LEU A 61 -3.13 2.60 4.38
N TYR A 62 -4.34 2.26 4.82
CA TYR A 62 -4.55 1.05 5.62
C TYR A 62 -5.35 0.00 4.85
N PHE A 63 -4.90 -1.24 4.92
CA PHE A 63 -5.56 -2.41 4.37
C PHE A 63 -6.28 -3.15 5.49
N TYR A 64 -7.51 -3.60 5.23
CA TYR A 64 -8.32 -4.31 6.22
C TYR A 64 -9.10 -5.46 5.57
N PRO A 65 -9.37 -6.56 6.31
CA PRO A 65 -9.89 -7.80 5.74
C PRO A 65 -11.27 -7.67 5.10
N LYS A 66 -12.24 -7.03 5.80
CA LYS A 66 -13.64 -7.06 5.35
C LYS A 66 -14.52 -6.06 6.07
N ASP A 67 -15.38 -5.39 5.31
CA ASP A 67 -16.44 -4.52 5.83
C ASP A 67 -17.33 -5.23 6.85
N MET A 68 -17.93 -4.47 7.76
CA MET A 68 -18.91 -4.93 8.75
C MET A 68 -18.41 -5.98 9.75
N THR A 69 -17.11 -6.33 9.76
CA THR A 69 -16.55 -7.23 10.78
C THR A 69 -16.14 -6.42 12.00
N GLN A 70 -16.22 -7.05 13.18
CA GLN A 70 -15.97 -6.38 14.46
C GLN A 70 -14.63 -5.63 14.51
N GLY A 71 -13.52 -6.29 14.14
CA GLY A 71 -12.20 -5.66 14.19
C GLY A 71 -12.05 -4.52 13.19
N CYS A 72 -12.62 -4.63 11.99
CA CYS A 72 -12.55 -3.58 10.97
C CYS A 72 -13.44 -2.38 11.36
N THR A 73 -14.60 -2.62 11.97
CA THR A 73 -15.46 -1.55 12.49
C THR A 73 -14.79 -0.79 13.63
N ILE A 74 -14.11 -1.48 14.55
CA ILE A 74 -13.34 -0.83 15.63
C ILE A 74 -12.23 0.07 15.03
N GLU A 75 -11.49 -0.44 14.07
CA GLU A 75 -10.41 0.32 13.42
C GLU A 75 -10.94 1.55 12.69
N ALA A 76 -12.00 1.38 11.90
CA ALA A 76 -12.64 2.47 11.18
C ALA A 76 -13.20 3.55 12.13
N HIS A 77 -13.87 3.15 13.22
CA HIS A 77 -14.35 4.10 14.24
C HIS A 77 -13.22 4.85 14.92
N ASN A 78 -12.08 4.20 15.21
CA ASN A 78 -10.92 4.87 15.79
C ASN A 78 -10.34 5.91 14.83
N PHE A 79 -10.22 5.60 13.55
CA PHE A 79 -9.81 6.56 12.52
C PHE A 79 -10.84 7.69 12.37
N GLN A 80 -12.14 7.38 12.38
CA GLN A 80 -13.22 8.38 12.27
C GLN A 80 -13.23 9.32 13.48
N ARG A 81 -13.09 8.81 14.70
CA ARG A 81 -13.00 9.62 15.93
C ARG A 81 -11.83 10.60 15.86
N ASP A 82 -10.71 10.16 15.36
CA ASP A 82 -9.46 10.91 15.33
C ASP A 82 -9.27 11.72 14.03
N LEU A 83 -10.22 11.66 13.09
CA LEU A 83 -10.14 12.32 11.78
C LEU A 83 -9.79 13.81 11.86
N PRO A 84 -10.35 14.62 12.79
CA PRO A 84 -9.95 16.03 12.91
C PRO A 84 -8.45 16.23 13.21
N GLN A 85 -7.81 15.28 13.90
CA GLN A 85 -6.38 15.34 14.18
C GLN A 85 -5.55 15.00 12.92
N TYR A 86 -6.02 14.07 12.09
CA TYR A 86 -5.42 13.77 10.79
C TYR A 86 -5.53 14.95 9.83
N ASP A 87 -6.71 15.59 9.76
CA ASP A 87 -6.94 16.77 8.93
C ASP A 87 -6.02 17.94 9.35
N ALA A 88 -5.90 18.19 10.65
CA ALA A 88 -4.98 19.21 11.17
C ALA A 88 -3.50 18.94 10.80
N LYS A 89 -3.14 17.67 10.58
CA LYS A 89 -1.81 17.24 10.14
C LYS A 89 -1.68 17.14 8.61
N LYS A 90 -2.73 17.50 7.85
CA LYS A 90 -2.80 17.31 6.40
C LYS A 90 -2.49 15.86 6.01
N ALA A 91 -3.11 14.92 6.70
CA ALA A 91 -2.96 13.50 6.49
C ALA A 91 -4.29 12.88 6.05
N ALA A 92 -4.37 12.44 4.81
CA ALA A 92 -5.54 11.74 4.28
C ALA A 92 -5.56 10.29 4.76
N ILE A 93 -6.74 9.78 5.13
CA ILE A 93 -6.97 8.37 5.46
C ILE A 93 -7.60 7.69 4.27
N LEU A 94 -6.99 6.60 3.80
CA LEU A 94 -7.48 5.75 2.72
C LEU A 94 -7.54 4.30 3.22
N GLY A 95 -8.75 3.76 3.34
CA GLY A 95 -8.95 2.35 3.66
C GLY A 95 -9.11 1.53 2.38
N VAL A 96 -8.47 0.38 2.30
CA VAL A 96 -8.55 -0.52 1.14
C VAL A 96 -8.94 -1.92 1.59
N SER A 97 -9.97 -2.49 0.98
CA SER A 97 -10.30 -3.90 1.12
C SER A 97 -10.67 -4.52 -0.24
N VAL A 98 -10.88 -5.83 -0.24
CA VAL A 98 -11.33 -6.56 -1.44
C VAL A 98 -12.86 -6.54 -1.61
N ASP A 99 -13.54 -5.80 -0.75
CA ASP A 99 -14.99 -5.60 -0.86
C ASP A 99 -15.35 -4.72 -2.06
N THR A 100 -16.63 -4.73 -2.43
CA THR A 100 -17.15 -3.92 -3.55
C THR A 100 -17.46 -2.49 -3.12
N VAL A 101 -17.61 -1.59 -4.09
CA VAL A 101 -18.08 -0.21 -3.85
C VAL A 101 -19.40 -0.19 -3.08
N ASP A 102 -20.36 -1.04 -3.45
CA ASP A 102 -21.66 -1.12 -2.78
C ASP A 102 -21.53 -1.55 -1.31
N SER A 103 -20.61 -2.47 -1.00
CA SER A 103 -20.30 -2.85 0.38
C SER A 103 -19.75 -1.66 1.17
N HIS A 104 -18.80 -0.92 0.59
CA HIS A 104 -18.26 0.29 1.21
C HIS A 104 -19.31 1.38 1.43
N VAL A 105 -20.25 1.58 0.49
CA VAL A 105 -21.39 2.51 0.68
C VAL A 105 -22.20 2.12 1.91
N GLN A 106 -22.54 0.83 2.03
CA GLN A 106 -23.30 0.33 3.17
C GLN A 106 -22.53 0.49 4.48
N PHE A 107 -21.24 0.16 4.48
CA PHE A 107 -20.38 0.26 5.65
C PHE A 107 -20.22 1.71 6.10
N CYS A 108 -19.90 2.64 5.18
CA CYS A 108 -19.78 4.05 5.50
C CYS A 108 -21.09 4.64 6.01
N THR A 109 -22.23 4.28 5.40
CA THR A 109 -23.55 4.77 5.82
C THR A 109 -23.89 4.28 7.23
N LYS A 110 -23.73 2.97 7.47
CA LYS A 110 -24.07 2.35 8.75
C LYS A 110 -23.20 2.87 9.90
N GLU A 111 -21.89 3.01 9.66
CA GLU A 111 -20.92 3.36 10.69
C GLU A 111 -20.55 4.86 10.67
N SER A 112 -21.24 5.67 9.85
CA SER A 112 -21.03 7.13 9.72
C SER A 112 -19.56 7.50 9.41
N LEU A 113 -18.93 6.75 8.51
CA LEU A 113 -17.54 7.00 8.08
C LEU A 113 -17.51 8.07 6.99
N THR A 114 -16.62 9.07 7.13
CA THR A 114 -16.52 10.19 6.18
C THR A 114 -15.21 10.23 5.41
N PHE A 115 -14.22 9.44 5.80
CA PHE A 115 -13.00 9.25 5.01
C PHE A 115 -13.21 8.21 3.89
N LYS A 116 -12.23 8.07 2.99
CA LYS A 116 -12.40 7.25 1.79
C LYS A 116 -12.10 5.78 2.04
N LEU A 117 -13.06 4.92 1.61
CA LEU A 117 -12.86 3.49 1.46
C LEU A 117 -12.77 3.14 -0.03
N LEU A 118 -11.76 2.37 -0.41
CA LEU A 118 -11.40 2.07 -1.79
C LEU A 118 -11.56 0.57 -2.07
N ALA A 119 -12.30 0.24 -3.10
CA ALA A 119 -12.65 -1.11 -3.48
C ALA A 119 -11.57 -1.73 -4.40
N ASP A 120 -10.98 -2.86 -3.97
CA ASP A 120 -10.03 -3.67 -4.75
C ASP A 120 -10.52 -5.12 -4.93
N PRO A 121 -11.71 -5.35 -5.54
CA PRO A 121 -12.27 -6.70 -5.70
C PRO A 121 -11.37 -7.62 -6.54
N ASP A 122 -10.58 -7.05 -7.43
CA ASP A 122 -9.59 -7.76 -8.25
C ASP A 122 -8.31 -8.13 -7.48
N LYS A 123 -8.14 -7.66 -6.26
CA LYS A 123 -6.97 -7.90 -5.39
C LYS A 123 -5.63 -7.42 -5.96
N LYS A 124 -5.67 -6.49 -6.90
CA LYS A 124 -4.46 -5.98 -7.58
C LYS A 124 -3.59 -5.13 -6.66
N VAL A 125 -4.23 -4.25 -5.91
CA VAL A 125 -3.55 -3.30 -5.03
C VAL A 125 -3.12 -3.99 -3.73
N VAL A 126 -3.98 -4.80 -3.11
CA VAL A 126 -3.60 -5.58 -1.92
C VAL A 126 -2.42 -6.51 -2.21
N THR A 127 -2.36 -7.13 -3.41
CA THR A 127 -1.21 -7.94 -3.85
C THR A 127 0.03 -7.08 -4.06
N LYS A 128 -0.11 -5.94 -4.73
CA LYS A 128 1.00 -5.01 -5.01
C LYS A 128 1.66 -4.46 -3.75
N TYR A 129 0.91 -4.38 -2.65
CA TYR A 129 1.40 -3.95 -1.34
C TYR A 129 1.78 -5.11 -0.41
N GLY A 130 1.84 -6.35 -0.92
CA GLY A 130 2.13 -7.54 -0.09
C GLY A 130 1.14 -7.68 1.07
N SER A 131 -0.07 -7.16 0.91
CA SER A 131 -1.09 -7.09 1.95
C SER A 131 -2.21 -8.09 1.69
N THR A 132 -1.86 -9.31 1.25
CA THR A 132 -2.79 -10.42 1.07
C THR A 132 -2.77 -11.36 2.27
N GLN A 133 -3.94 -11.90 2.61
CA GLN A 133 -4.12 -12.91 3.64
C GLN A 133 -5.16 -13.94 3.19
N THR A 134 -4.91 -15.21 3.47
CA THR A 134 -5.87 -16.27 3.18
C THR A 134 -6.68 -16.60 4.43
N PHE A 135 -8.00 -16.65 4.28
CA PHE A 135 -8.94 -17.07 5.32
C PHE A 135 -9.76 -18.25 4.77
N GLY A 136 -9.42 -19.46 5.18
CA GLY A 136 -9.94 -20.67 4.54
C GLY A 136 -9.50 -20.73 3.07
N THR A 137 -10.46 -20.67 2.15
CA THR A 137 -10.22 -20.61 0.69
C THR A 137 -10.31 -19.20 0.12
N THR A 138 -10.61 -18.19 0.94
CA THR A 138 -10.84 -16.81 0.49
C THR A 138 -9.60 -15.95 0.74
N VAL A 139 -9.16 -15.24 -0.28
CA VAL A 139 -8.11 -14.23 -0.17
C VAL A 139 -8.75 -12.89 0.17
N VAL A 140 -8.29 -12.28 1.26
CA VAL A 140 -8.70 -10.96 1.76
C VAL A 140 -7.48 -10.08 1.97
N ALA A 141 -7.68 -8.80 2.27
CA ALA A 141 -6.55 -7.96 2.67
C ALA A 141 -6.04 -8.33 4.08
N ALA A 142 -4.72 -8.36 4.23
CA ALA A 142 -4.09 -8.42 5.55
C ALA A 142 -4.18 -7.02 6.20
N ARG A 143 -4.23 -6.97 7.53
CA ARG A 143 -4.28 -5.70 8.28
C ARG A 143 -2.89 -5.10 8.36
N ASN A 144 -2.55 -4.32 7.32
CA ASN A 144 -1.29 -3.59 7.20
C ASN A 144 -1.58 -2.11 6.96
N THR A 145 -0.67 -1.24 7.40
CA THR A 145 -0.80 0.21 7.18
C THR A 145 0.54 0.79 6.74
N PHE A 146 0.48 1.70 5.77
CA PHE A 146 1.61 2.40 5.21
C PHE A 146 1.43 3.91 5.44
N LEU A 147 2.41 4.56 6.07
CA LEU A 147 2.48 6.01 6.12
C LEU A 147 3.30 6.49 4.94
N VAL A 148 2.67 7.25 4.05
CA VAL A 148 3.29 7.79 2.84
C VAL A 148 3.43 9.29 3.02
N ASP A 149 4.63 9.81 2.77
CA ASP A 149 4.93 11.23 2.90
C ASP A 149 4.41 12.06 1.69
N PRO A 150 4.44 13.40 1.76
CA PRO A 150 3.98 14.29 0.67
C PRO A 150 4.72 14.09 -0.66
N LYS A 151 5.86 13.40 -0.67
CA LYS A 151 6.64 13.07 -1.87
C LYS A 151 6.28 11.70 -2.44
N GLY A 152 5.40 10.95 -1.76
CA GLY A 152 5.00 9.60 -2.15
C GLY A 152 5.93 8.50 -1.64
N VAL A 153 6.83 8.80 -0.68
CA VAL A 153 7.76 7.84 -0.10
C VAL A 153 7.15 7.19 1.14
N ILE A 154 7.25 5.88 1.26
CA ILE A 154 6.83 5.13 2.45
C ILE A 154 7.78 5.47 3.60
N ARG A 155 7.25 5.98 4.70
CA ARG A 155 8.02 6.37 5.87
C ARG A 155 7.87 5.43 7.05
N LYS A 156 6.76 4.69 7.09
CA LYS A 156 6.52 3.66 8.11
C LYS A 156 5.58 2.60 7.59
N VAL A 157 5.79 1.37 8.04
CA VAL A 157 4.93 0.22 7.72
C VAL A 157 4.54 -0.46 9.02
N TYR A 158 3.26 -0.76 9.15
CA TYR A 158 2.70 -1.58 10.22
C TYR A 158 2.16 -2.86 9.62
N THR A 159 2.48 -4.00 10.20
CA THR A 159 1.96 -5.30 9.80
C THR A 159 1.23 -5.96 10.96
N LYS A 160 0.22 -6.78 10.66
CA LYS A 160 -0.57 -7.49 11.69
C LYS A 160 -1.14 -6.55 12.75
N VAL A 161 -1.69 -5.44 12.30
CA VAL A 161 -2.17 -4.33 13.14
C VAL A 161 -3.24 -4.79 14.14
N ASN A 162 -3.12 -4.32 15.40
CA ASN A 162 -4.20 -4.40 16.38
C ASN A 162 -5.16 -3.21 16.19
N PRO A 163 -6.44 -3.43 15.88
CA PRO A 163 -7.39 -2.35 15.60
C PRO A 163 -7.57 -1.31 16.72
N ASN A 164 -7.43 -1.75 17.99
CA ASN A 164 -7.78 -0.88 19.11
C ASN A 164 -6.85 0.35 19.28
N PRO A 165 -5.50 0.20 19.37
CA PRO A 165 -4.61 1.35 19.55
C PRO A 165 -4.19 2.00 18.24
N HIS A 166 -4.54 1.42 17.09
CA HIS A 166 -3.85 1.71 15.82
C HIS A 166 -3.90 3.17 15.40
N SER A 167 -5.07 3.82 15.46
CA SER A 167 -5.20 5.24 15.09
C SER A 167 -4.29 6.14 15.94
N THR A 168 -4.22 5.89 17.24
CA THR A 168 -3.33 6.63 18.14
C THR A 168 -1.84 6.39 17.85
N GLU A 169 -1.47 5.14 17.54
CA GLU A 169 -0.09 4.80 17.16
C GLU A 169 0.33 5.48 15.84
N VAL A 170 -0.60 5.56 14.88
CA VAL A 170 -0.37 6.25 13.60
C VAL A 170 -0.22 7.75 13.80
N LEU A 171 -1.06 8.39 14.63
CA LEU A 171 -0.95 9.82 14.96
C LEU A 171 0.39 10.16 15.61
N ALA A 172 0.82 9.35 16.59
CA ALA A 172 2.12 9.53 17.23
C ALA A 172 3.28 9.42 16.22
N ALA A 173 3.21 8.44 15.33
CA ALA A 173 4.23 8.28 14.28
C ALA A 173 4.24 9.44 13.28
N LEU A 174 3.09 9.98 12.91
CA LEU A 174 3.02 11.17 12.05
C LEU A 174 3.69 12.38 12.73
N ASP A 175 3.48 12.57 14.03
CA ASP A 175 4.13 13.65 14.78
C ASP A 175 5.66 13.52 14.80
N GLU A 176 6.16 12.31 14.98
CA GLU A 176 7.61 12.03 14.96
C GLU A 176 8.20 12.28 13.56
N LEU A 177 7.55 11.76 12.52
CA LEU A 177 8.03 11.85 11.14
C LEU A 177 8.01 13.30 10.63
N LYS A 178 7.00 14.09 10.98
CA LYS A 178 6.89 15.51 10.60
C LYS A 178 7.95 16.37 11.29
N LYS A 179 8.23 16.11 12.57
CA LYS A 179 9.35 16.79 13.28
C LYS A 179 10.71 16.52 12.62
N GLY A 180 10.91 15.27 12.15
CA GLY A 180 12.14 14.87 11.46
C GLY A 180 12.30 15.42 10.06
N SER A 181 11.20 15.84 9.40
CA SER A 181 11.20 16.43 8.05
C SER A 181 11.22 17.96 8.03
N GLY A 182 11.11 18.61 9.20
CA GLY A 182 11.09 20.08 9.30
C GLY A 182 9.77 20.72 8.83
N GLU A 183 8.68 19.93 8.79
CA GLU A 183 7.33 20.35 8.40
C GLU A 183 6.46 20.76 9.60
#